data_f4237cf7428fc2dd1c1b52be8af70d16
#
_entry.id   f4237cf7428fc2dd1c1b52be8af70d16
#
_cell.length_a   1.000
_cell.length_b   1.000
_cell.length_c   1.000
_cell.angle_alpha   90.00
_cell.angle_beta   90.00
_cell.angle_gamma   90.00
#
_symmetry.space_group_name_H-M   'P 1'
#
loop_
_entity.id
_entity.type
_entity.pdbx_description
1 polymer ?
#
loop_
_entity_poly.entity_id
_entity_poly.type
_entity_poly.pdbx_seq_one_letter_code
_entity_poly.pdbx_strand_id
1 'polypeptide(L)'
;MTTTEAMAPSTEIRDTVLEFYRRMLAGESDEANDLISRDPAMIFIGSAGEWVDDQDALRSGTQVPNEGLEAGPNPVAYANGDVGWFVDQPHWLFADGSRAEMRMSAVLQREAPGWRIVHAHLSVAVPDDQCVMLQRRWKYGIPAVAPGS
;
A
#
# COMPACT_ATOMS: atom_id res chain seq x y z
N MET A 1 9.86 36.43 -3.30
CA MET A 1 9.53 35.29 -2.45
C MET A 1 8.61 34.35 -3.22
N THR A 2 9.08 33.14 -3.45
CA THR A 2 8.24 32.07 -4.03
C THR A 2 7.32 31.55 -2.93
N THR A 3 6.02 31.71 -3.13
CA THR A 3 5.01 31.12 -2.24
C THR A 3 4.99 29.61 -2.51
N THR A 4 5.26 28.81 -1.50
CA THR A 4 5.09 27.35 -1.60
C THR A 4 3.61 27.06 -1.75
N GLU A 5 3.22 26.41 -2.84
CA GLU A 5 1.84 25.97 -3.00
C GLU A 5 1.48 24.93 -1.93
N ALA A 6 0.29 25.06 -1.37
CA ALA A 6 -0.23 24.08 -0.43
C ALA A 6 -0.64 22.80 -1.17
N MET A 7 -0.62 21.68 -0.47
CA MET A 7 -1.20 20.43 -0.97
C MET A 7 -2.70 20.64 -1.21
N ALA A 8 -3.19 20.18 -2.33
CA ALA A 8 -4.60 20.26 -2.72
C ALA A 8 -5.23 18.87 -2.80
N PRO A 9 -6.49 18.71 -2.38
CA PRO A 9 -7.19 17.44 -2.54
C PRO A 9 -7.17 16.97 -3.99
N SER A 10 -6.94 15.67 -4.20
CA SER A 10 -6.84 15.09 -5.55
C SER A 10 -7.78 13.89 -5.69
N THR A 11 -8.89 14.08 -6.38
CA THR A 11 -9.77 12.99 -6.77
C THR A 11 -9.10 12.04 -7.75
N GLU A 12 -8.26 12.54 -8.64
CA GLU A 12 -7.57 11.72 -9.64
C GLU A 12 -6.64 10.71 -8.98
N ILE A 13 -5.86 11.12 -7.98
CA ILE A 13 -4.99 10.21 -7.23
C ILE A 13 -5.82 9.20 -6.46
N ARG A 14 -6.85 9.67 -5.75
CA ARG A 14 -7.74 8.78 -5.01
C ARG A 14 -8.33 7.71 -5.91
N ASP A 15 -8.89 8.11 -7.02
CA ASP A 15 -9.54 7.19 -7.96
C ASP A 15 -8.53 6.22 -8.61
N THR A 16 -7.30 6.64 -8.84
CA THR A 16 -6.23 5.76 -9.34
C THR A 16 -5.94 4.63 -8.36
N VAL A 17 -5.79 4.93 -7.08
CA VAL A 17 -5.50 3.90 -6.06
C VAL A 17 -6.72 2.99 -5.85
N LEU A 18 -7.92 3.55 -5.83
CA LEU A 18 -9.14 2.74 -5.70
C LEU A 18 -9.33 1.81 -6.91
N GLU A 19 -8.96 2.26 -8.10
CA GLU A 19 -8.95 1.41 -9.30
C GLU A 19 -7.90 0.29 -9.18
N PHE A 20 -6.74 0.59 -8.59
CA PHE A 20 -5.74 -0.44 -8.29
C PHE A 20 -6.31 -1.51 -7.36
N TYR A 21 -7.00 -1.12 -6.29
CA TYR A 21 -7.68 -2.08 -5.40
C TYR A 21 -8.68 -2.94 -6.18
N ARG A 22 -9.51 -2.30 -7.00
CA ARG A 22 -10.53 -2.99 -7.79
C ARG A 22 -9.92 -4.05 -8.71
N ARG A 23 -8.86 -3.69 -9.43
CA ARG A 23 -8.18 -4.60 -10.36
C ARG A 23 -7.54 -5.77 -9.64
N MET A 24 -6.93 -5.53 -8.48
CA MET A 24 -6.38 -6.58 -7.64
C MET A 24 -7.46 -7.58 -7.20
N LEU A 25 -8.59 -7.08 -6.69
CA LEU A 25 -9.70 -7.94 -6.25
C LEU A 25 -10.34 -8.72 -7.38
N ALA A 26 -10.29 -8.20 -8.59
CA ALA A 26 -10.76 -8.90 -9.78
C ALA A 26 -9.77 -9.94 -10.32
N GLY A 27 -8.55 -10.01 -9.77
CA GLY A 27 -7.50 -10.89 -10.27
C GLY A 27 -6.86 -10.40 -11.57
N GLU A 28 -7.07 -9.14 -11.93
CA GLU A 28 -6.54 -8.50 -13.13
C GLU A 28 -5.10 -8.02 -12.86
N SER A 29 -4.15 -8.96 -12.82
CA SER A 29 -2.76 -8.69 -12.40
C SER A 29 -2.06 -7.67 -13.31
N ASP A 30 -2.16 -7.85 -14.61
CA ASP A 30 -1.47 -6.99 -15.58
C ASP A 30 -2.06 -5.57 -15.54
N GLU A 31 -3.38 -5.48 -15.48
CA GLU A 31 -4.09 -4.19 -15.42
C GLU A 31 -3.80 -3.46 -14.10
N ALA A 32 -3.69 -4.17 -12.99
CA ALA A 32 -3.28 -3.59 -11.71
C ALA A 32 -1.85 -3.06 -11.80
N ASN A 33 -0.95 -3.82 -12.39
CA ASN A 33 0.46 -3.44 -12.58
C ASN A 33 0.62 -2.22 -13.48
N ASP A 34 -0.33 -1.95 -14.39
CA ASP A 34 -0.31 -0.76 -15.24
C ASP A 34 -0.46 0.55 -14.44
N LEU A 35 -1.00 0.47 -13.23
CA LEU A 35 -1.13 1.62 -12.34
C LEU A 35 0.10 1.85 -11.45
N ILE A 36 1.10 0.98 -11.55
CA ILE A 36 2.36 1.10 -10.81
C ILE A 36 3.41 1.72 -11.73
N SER A 37 4.14 2.69 -11.17
CA SER A 37 5.23 3.36 -11.87
C SER A 37 6.33 2.39 -12.29
N ARG A 38 6.92 2.63 -13.47
CA ARG A 38 8.12 1.92 -13.92
C ARG A 38 9.41 2.65 -13.54
N ASP A 39 9.28 3.73 -12.77
CA ASP A 39 10.43 4.48 -12.28
C ASP A 39 11.32 3.57 -11.39
N PRO A 40 12.65 3.66 -11.51
CA PRO A 40 13.56 2.92 -10.63
C PRO A 40 13.41 3.23 -9.15
N ALA A 41 12.80 4.35 -8.79
CA ALA A 41 12.53 4.72 -7.41
C ALA A 41 11.35 3.96 -6.78
N MET A 42 10.67 3.10 -7.53
CA MET A 42 9.53 2.33 -7.03
C MET A 42 9.95 1.44 -5.87
N ILE A 43 9.23 1.55 -4.73
CA ILE A 43 9.40 0.70 -3.56
C ILE A 43 8.04 0.38 -2.97
N PHE A 44 7.74 -0.91 -2.82
CA PHE A 44 6.53 -1.37 -2.13
C PHE A 44 6.90 -2.12 -0.86
N ILE A 45 6.30 -1.75 0.26
CA ILE A 45 6.51 -2.36 1.58
C ILE A 45 5.20 -3.02 2.01
N GLY A 46 5.24 -4.31 2.24
CA GLY A 46 4.08 -5.06 2.72
C GLY A 46 3.96 -5.06 4.24
N SER A 47 2.92 -5.70 4.72
CA SER A 47 2.57 -5.72 6.15
C SER A 47 3.37 -6.75 6.96
N ALA A 48 4.05 -7.67 6.31
CA ALA A 48 4.91 -8.64 6.97
C ALA A 48 6.39 -8.31 6.72
N GLY A 49 7.09 -9.09 5.95
CA GLY A 49 8.51 -8.83 5.67
C GLY A 49 8.78 -8.35 4.25
N GLU A 50 7.73 -8.05 3.50
CA GLU A 50 7.84 -7.74 2.08
C GLU A 50 8.47 -6.36 1.86
N TRP A 51 9.56 -6.37 1.13
CA TRP A 51 10.23 -5.18 0.62
C TRP A 51 10.53 -5.42 -0.85
N VAL A 52 9.83 -4.73 -1.73
CA VAL A 52 9.91 -4.94 -3.18
C VAL A 52 10.36 -3.66 -3.86
N ASP A 53 11.59 -3.65 -4.34
CA ASP A 53 12.19 -2.52 -5.07
C ASP A 53 12.65 -2.91 -6.48
N ASP A 54 12.28 -4.09 -6.92
CA ASP A 54 12.59 -4.64 -8.24
C ASP A 54 11.31 -4.74 -9.07
N GLN A 55 11.32 -4.13 -10.25
CA GLN A 55 10.15 -4.09 -11.15
C GLN A 55 9.72 -5.49 -11.61
N ASP A 56 10.69 -6.36 -11.93
CA ASP A 56 10.38 -7.70 -12.41
C ASP A 56 9.78 -8.54 -11.28
N ALA A 57 10.32 -8.43 -10.07
CA ALA A 57 9.78 -9.11 -8.90
C ALA A 57 8.35 -8.68 -8.60
N LEU A 58 8.08 -7.38 -8.67
CA LEU A 58 6.74 -6.85 -8.45
C LEU A 58 5.75 -7.37 -9.50
N ARG A 59 6.13 -7.30 -10.76
CA ARG A 59 5.25 -7.63 -11.89
C ARG A 59 5.07 -9.12 -12.13
N SER A 60 5.92 -9.96 -11.55
CA SER A 60 5.77 -11.42 -11.60
C SER A 60 4.75 -11.94 -10.58
N GLY A 61 4.33 -11.13 -9.61
CA GLY A 61 3.31 -11.50 -8.64
C GLY A 61 1.96 -11.74 -9.30
N THR A 62 1.29 -12.82 -8.89
CA THR A 62 -0.05 -13.17 -9.40
C THR A 62 -1.10 -12.76 -8.38
N GLN A 63 -2.12 -12.06 -8.82
CA GLN A 63 -3.26 -11.72 -7.99
C GLN A 63 -4.27 -12.86 -7.97
N VAL A 64 -4.83 -13.12 -6.79
CA VAL A 64 -5.89 -14.12 -6.62
C VAL A 64 -7.22 -13.35 -6.59
N PRO A 65 -8.20 -13.72 -7.43
CA PRO A 65 -9.52 -13.08 -7.37
C PRO A 65 -10.14 -13.19 -5.99
N ASN A 66 -10.79 -12.13 -5.55
CA ASN A 66 -11.43 -11.99 -4.24
C ASN A 66 -10.45 -12.01 -3.05
N GLU A 67 -9.16 -11.80 -3.30
CA GLU A 67 -8.16 -11.48 -2.29
C GLU A 67 -7.55 -10.12 -2.58
N GLY A 68 -7.41 -9.29 -1.56
CA GLY A 68 -6.79 -7.98 -1.73
C GLY A 68 -7.43 -6.91 -0.87
N LEU A 69 -7.26 -5.67 -1.28
CA LEU A 69 -7.72 -4.51 -0.52
C LEU A 69 -9.13 -4.09 -0.91
N GLU A 70 -9.97 -3.93 0.11
CA GLU A 70 -11.24 -3.23 0.00
C GLU A 70 -11.08 -1.83 0.59
N ALA A 71 -11.61 -0.82 -0.09
CA ALA A 71 -11.51 0.57 0.37
C ALA A 71 -12.09 0.75 1.76
N GLY A 72 -11.42 1.57 2.56
CA GLY A 72 -11.93 2.01 3.85
C GLY A 72 -13.03 3.05 3.71
N PRO A 73 -13.54 3.56 4.84
CA PRO A 73 -14.69 4.49 4.83
C PRO A 73 -14.35 5.89 4.31
N ASN A 74 -13.07 6.26 4.33
CA ASN A 74 -12.67 7.63 3.99
C ASN A 74 -11.26 7.70 3.37
N PRO A 75 -11.05 7.15 2.17
CA PRO A 75 -9.78 7.32 1.48
C PRO A 75 -9.57 8.78 1.08
N VAL A 76 -8.38 9.31 1.35
CA VAL A 76 -8.02 10.70 1.04
C VAL A 76 -6.73 10.75 0.24
N ALA A 77 -6.64 11.75 -0.62
CA ALA A 77 -5.47 11.98 -1.45
C ALA A 77 -5.23 13.48 -1.65
N TYR A 78 -3.96 13.83 -1.74
CA TYR A 78 -3.51 15.20 -1.97
C TYR A 78 -2.39 15.23 -2.98
N ALA A 79 -2.26 16.34 -3.69
CA ALA A 79 -1.22 16.54 -4.67
C ALA A 79 -0.63 17.95 -4.58
N ASN A 80 0.63 18.06 -4.95
CA ASN A 80 1.30 19.31 -5.24
C ASN A 80 2.15 19.11 -6.50
N GLY A 81 1.76 19.76 -7.60
CA GLY A 81 2.42 19.57 -8.89
C GLY A 81 2.28 18.12 -9.38
N ASP A 82 3.42 17.51 -9.67
CA ASP A 82 3.48 16.17 -10.28
C ASP A 82 3.66 15.03 -9.28
N VAL A 83 3.58 15.34 -7.98
CA VAL A 83 3.69 14.35 -6.90
C VAL A 83 2.51 14.52 -5.95
N GLY A 84 2.03 13.41 -5.45
CA GLY A 84 0.98 13.39 -4.45
C GLY A 84 1.01 12.15 -3.60
N TRP A 85 0.07 12.07 -2.68
CA TRP A 85 -0.02 10.93 -1.76
C TRP A 85 -1.47 10.56 -1.48
N PHE A 86 -1.62 9.32 -1.03
CA PHE A 86 -2.91 8.71 -0.70
C PHE A 86 -2.79 8.01 0.64
N VAL A 87 -3.84 8.09 1.46
CA VAL A 87 -3.97 7.30 2.69
C VAL A 87 -5.37 6.73 2.81
N ASP A 88 -5.45 5.54 3.38
CA ASP A 88 -6.69 4.82 3.60
C ASP A 88 -6.57 3.89 4.82
N GLN A 89 -7.70 3.49 5.35
CA GLN A 89 -7.85 2.42 6.34
C GLN A 89 -8.61 1.26 5.68
N PRO A 90 -8.01 0.57 4.71
CA PRO A 90 -8.67 -0.50 3.99
C PRO A 90 -8.78 -1.75 4.84
N HIS A 91 -9.55 -2.71 4.36
CA HIS A 91 -9.51 -4.08 4.85
C HIS A 91 -8.81 -4.98 3.84
N TRP A 92 -7.99 -5.90 4.34
CA TRP A 92 -7.53 -7.00 3.51
C TRP A 92 -8.62 -8.08 3.52
N LEU A 93 -9.12 -8.40 2.35
CA LEU A 93 -10.06 -9.49 2.15
C LEU A 93 -9.28 -10.77 1.87
N PHE A 94 -9.53 -11.80 2.68
CA PHE A 94 -8.98 -13.14 2.45
C PHE A 94 -9.92 -13.98 1.60
N ALA A 95 -9.40 -15.06 1.00
CA ALA A 95 -10.17 -15.95 0.13
C ALA A 95 -11.38 -16.59 0.83
N ASP A 96 -11.30 -16.79 2.15
CA ASP A 96 -12.40 -17.33 2.95
C ASP A 96 -13.50 -16.30 3.31
N GLY A 97 -13.33 -15.05 2.85
CA GLY A 97 -14.25 -13.96 3.14
C GLY A 97 -13.98 -13.20 4.43
N SER A 98 -13.02 -13.65 5.25
CA SER A 98 -12.60 -12.92 6.44
C SER A 98 -11.80 -11.67 6.06
N ARG A 99 -11.73 -10.70 6.98
CA ARG A 99 -11.10 -9.39 6.75
C ARG A 99 -10.15 -9.04 7.88
N ALA A 100 -9.08 -8.34 7.54
CA ALA A 100 -8.18 -7.74 8.51
C ALA A 100 -8.13 -6.22 8.31
N GLU A 101 -8.15 -5.48 9.41
CA GLU A 101 -7.98 -4.04 9.37
C GLU A 101 -6.54 -3.69 9.02
N MET A 102 -6.37 -2.82 8.03
CA MET A 102 -5.08 -2.40 7.52
C MET A 102 -4.96 -0.88 7.48
N ARG A 103 -3.75 -0.41 7.27
CA ARG A 103 -3.47 1.00 6.96
C ARG A 103 -2.61 1.02 5.71
N MET A 104 -2.96 1.92 4.81
CA MET A 104 -2.29 2.07 3.52
C MET A 104 -1.87 3.51 3.32
N SER A 105 -0.62 3.73 2.94
CA SER A 105 -0.17 4.99 2.38
C SER A 105 0.54 4.74 1.07
N ALA A 106 0.40 5.66 0.14
CA ALA A 106 1.02 5.56 -1.17
C ALA A 106 1.49 6.94 -1.64
N VAL A 107 2.57 6.96 -2.38
CA VAL A 107 3.04 8.14 -3.12
C VAL A 107 2.85 7.86 -4.60
N LEU A 108 2.31 8.85 -5.30
CA LEU A 108 2.09 8.79 -6.75
C LEU A 108 2.81 9.93 -7.42
N GLN A 109 3.24 9.67 -8.64
CA GLN A 109 3.77 10.70 -9.52
C GLN A 109 2.96 10.77 -10.81
N ARG A 110 2.90 11.97 -11.39
CA ARG A 110 2.22 12.16 -12.65
C ARG A 110 3.06 11.55 -13.77
N GLU A 111 2.46 10.61 -14.48
CA GLU A 111 3.02 10.00 -15.68
C GLU A 111 1.90 10.02 -16.73
N ALA A 112 2.08 10.83 -17.78
CA ALA A 112 1.04 11.01 -18.78
C ALA A 112 0.52 9.66 -19.33
N PRO A 113 -0.82 9.45 -19.41
CA PRO A 113 -1.86 10.46 -19.26
C PRO A 113 -2.43 10.64 -17.82
N GLY A 114 -1.90 10.00 -16.81
CA GLY A 114 -2.46 10.05 -15.46
C GLY A 114 -1.42 9.97 -14.36
N TRP A 115 -1.76 9.28 -13.29
CA TRP A 115 -0.94 9.07 -12.11
C TRP A 115 -0.51 7.61 -12.00
N ARG A 116 0.68 7.38 -11.42
CA ARG A 116 1.18 6.02 -11.14
C ARG A 116 1.71 5.95 -9.72
N ILE A 117 1.50 4.80 -9.08
CA ILE A 117 1.96 4.52 -7.73
C ILE A 117 3.46 4.23 -7.78
N VAL A 118 4.28 5.07 -7.14
CA VAL A 118 5.72 4.89 -7.06
C VAL A 118 6.16 4.31 -5.73
N HIS A 119 5.36 4.49 -4.69
CA HIS A 119 5.61 3.92 -3.37
C HIS A 119 4.29 3.55 -2.71
N ALA A 120 4.28 2.44 -2.00
CA ALA A 120 3.17 2.04 -1.16
C ALA A 120 3.69 1.33 0.08
N HIS A 121 3.01 1.53 1.20
CA HIS A 121 3.30 0.87 2.45
C HIS A 121 1.98 0.44 3.10
N LEU A 122 1.88 -0.84 3.37
CA LEU A 122 0.73 -1.47 4.00
C LEU A 122 1.13 -1.95 5.38
N SER A 123 0.31 -1.68 6.39
CA SER A 123 0.57 -2.12 7.77
C SER A 123 -0.70 -2.64 8.43
N VAL A 124 -0.52 -3.45 9.45
CA VAL A 124 -1.60 -3.95 10.30
C VAL A 124 -1.75 -3.04 11.51
N ALA A 125 -2.98 -2.77 11.92
CA ALA A 125 -3.28 -2.02 13.14
C ALA A 125 -3.11 -2.94 14.36
N VAL A 126 -1.88 -3.06 14.85
CA VAL A 126 -1.57 -3.88 16.03
C VAL A 126 -1.82 -3.07 17.30
N PRO A 127 -2.55 -3.60 18.30
CA PRO A 127 -2.70 -2.93 19.59
C PRO A 127 -1.36 -2.63 20.26
N ASP A 128 -1.29 -1.50 20.97
CA ASP A 128 -0.04 -0.98 21.53
C ASP A 128 0.70 -1.98 22.42
N ASP A 129 0.00 -2.69 23.29
CA ASP A 129 0.60 -3.67 24.18
C ASP A 129 1.26 -4.83 23.42
N GLN A 130 0.62 -5.31 22.37
CA GLN A 130 1.18 -6.33 21.49
C GLN A 130 2.33 -5.79 20.65
N CYS A 131 2.19 -4.56 20.15
CA CYS A 131 3.24 -3.90 19.37
C CYS A 131 4.52 -3.74 20.19
N VAL A 132 4.41 -3.26 21.42
CA VAL A 132 5.56 -3.12 22.35
C VAL A 132 6.21 -4.45 22.64
N MET A 133 5.43 -5.50 22.88
CA MET A 133 5.95 -6.86 23.09
C MET A 133 6.76 -7.36 21.89
N LEU A 134 6.23 -7.20 20.68
CA LEU A 134 6.91 -7.61 19.45
C LEU A 134 8.20 -6.80 19.23
N GLN A 135 8.13 -5.49 19.41
CA GLN A 135 9.29 -4.60 19.27
C GLN A 135 10.40 -4.96 20.26
N ARG A 136 10.05 -5.31 21.48
CA ARG A 136 11.04 -5.75 22.49
C ARG A 136 11.75 -7.02 22.04
N ARG A 137 11.01 -7.99 21.52
CA ARG A 137 11.59 -9.24 21.01
C ARG A 137 12.59 -8.98 19.90
N TRP A 138 12.19 -8.16 18.93
CA TRP A 138 13.05 -7.87 17.77
C TRP A 138 14.25 -7.01 18.12
N LYS A 139 14.03 -6.00 18.97
CA LYS A 139 15.07 -5.04 19.34
C LYS A 139 16.20 -5.67 20.16
N TYR A 140 15.88 -6.63 21.02
CA TYR A 140 16.86 -7.27 21.91
C TYR A 140 17.31 -8.64 21.40
N GLY A 141 16.99 -9.00 20.18
CA GLY A 141 17.38 -10.29 19.61
C GLY A 141 16.77 -11.50 20.32
N ILE A 142 15.72 -11.29 21.09
CA ILE A 142 14.98 -12.39 21.70
C ILE A 142 14.19 -13.09 20.59
N PRO A 143 14.44 -14.38 20.31
CA PRO A 143 13.69 -15.08 19.27
C PRO A 143 12.19 -15.00 19.51
N ALA A 144 11.40 -14.94 18.43
CA ALA A 144 9.98 -15.22 18.54
C ALA A 144 9.79 -16.52 19.31
N VAL A 145 8.82 -16.54 20.22
CA VAL A 145 8.63 -17.63 21.21
C VAL A 145 8.91 -18.97 20.60
N ALA A 146 9.91 -19.68 21.12
CA ALA A 146 10.10 -21.06 20.77
C ALA A 146 8.86 -21.83 21.21
N PRO A 147 8.23 -22.63 20.32
CA PRO A 147 7.07 -23.44 20.70
C PRO A 147 7.43 -24.31 21.89
N GLY A 148 6.61 -24.27 22.94
CA GLY A 148 6.76 -25.13 24.11
C GLY A 148 7.72 -24.61 25.19
N SER A 149 8.15 -23.37 25.13
CA SER A 149 8.90 -22.71 26.23
C SER A 149 7.96 -21.93 27.15
#